data_7607fe5622248ded894dfe3a21118129
#
_entry.id   7607fe5622248ded894dfe3a21118129
#
_cell.length_a   1.000
_cell.length_b   1.000
_cell.length_c   1.000
_cell.angle_alpha   90.00
_cell.angle_beta   90.00
_cell.angle_gamma   90.00
#
_symmetry.space_group_name_H-M   'P 1'
#
loop_
_entity.id
_entity.type
_entity.pdbx_description
1 polymer ?
#
loop_
_entity_poly.entity_id
_entity_poly.type
_entity_poly.pdbx_seq_one_letter_code
_entity_poly.pdbx_strand_id
1 'polypeptide(L)'
;MSERGHEITLVFLTNNVWNRVTKNCKIKSIVGNIRGKKNPSWFKLKPTIRKIMTPYLDGRDFPEADFIFATAVTTANIVKEMPEKYGKKCYLIQGFETWLLPESKVIETYNYGFLNITVSKWLCDIVQSYTETPVFCVSNPIDTEIFYLLNPIEKRNPFHLGMLYHEGEHKGISYAIDAIKKVKKIYPEIEVNIFGVPSRPVFLPEYFNYTQQATQQELQKIYNDTSIFLCATIDEGFGLTGAESMACGCALVSTAYSGVFEYAIDGENALLSPIKDSVSLATNIIKLIRNHDLRLSIATQATKDMKKRGWEKTTLKLENILSEFTNF
;
A
#
# COMPACT_ATOMS: atom_id res chain seq x y z
N MET A 1 9.26 -6.77 13.61
CA MET A 1 9.93 -5.94 14.65
C MET A 1 9.45 -6.30 16.06
N SER A 2 8.20 -6.02 16.50
CA SER A 2 7.80 -6.28 17.92
C SER A 2 7.94 -7.74 18.36
N GLU A 3 7.71 -8.73 17.48
CA GLU A 3 7.95 -10.16 17.75
C GLU A 3 9.44 -10.55 17.84
N ARG A 4 10.30 -9.67 17.40
CA ARG A 4 11.75 -9.83 17.45
C ARG A 4 12.39 -9.07 18.63
N GLY A 5 11.57 -8.58 19.56
CA GLY A 5 12.02 -7.95 20.80
C GLY A 5 12.14 -6.42 20.76
N HIS A 6 11.77 -5.77 19.64
CA HIS A 6 11.78 -4.30 19.57
C HIS A 6 10.52 -3.70 20.22
N GLU A 7 10.69 -2.66 21.01
CA GLU A 7 9.61 -1.85 21.54
C GLU A 7 9.09 -0.89 20.45
N ILE A 8 7.83 -1.05 20.06
CA ILE A 8 7.22 -0.24 18.99
C ILE A 8 6.14 0.66 19.58
N THR A 9 6.27 1.95 19.31
CA THR A 9 5.21 2.92 19.60
C THR A 9 4.71 3.55 18.31
N LEU A 10 3.41 3.44 18.04
CA LEU A 10 2.73 4.17 16.97
C LEU A 10 2.09 5.42 17.52
N VAL A 11 2.44 6.56 16.95
CA VAL A 11 1.90 7.86 17.31
C VAL A 11 0.91 8.33 16.26
N PHE A 12 -0.36 8.44 16.64
CA PHE A 12 -1.43 8.92 15.79
C PHE A 12 -1.68 10.41 16.08
N LEU A 13 -1.39 11.24 15.10
CA LEU A 13 -1.65 12.67 15.19
C LEU A 13 -3.14 12.95 14.98
N THR A 14 -3.78 13.60 15.94
CA THR A 14 -5.18 14.02 15.84
C THR A 14 -5.32 15.44 15.33
N ASN A 15 -4.21 16.11 15.08
CA ASN A 15 -4.10 17.42 14.48
C ASN A 15 -3.70 17.27 13.01
N ASN A 16 -4.31 18.04 12.14
CA ASN A 16 -3.79 18.21 10.80
C ASN A 16 -2.49 19.02 10.92
N VAL A 17 -1.42 18.55 10.28
CA VAL A 17 -0.06 19.13 10.34
C VAL A 17 -0.02 20.65 10.09
N TRP A 18 -1.00 21.17 9.38
CA TRP A 18 -1.12 22.57 8.99
C TRP A 18 -2.01 23.40 9.91
N ASN A 19 -2.71 22.80 10.88
CA ASN A 19 -3.68 23.46 11.73
C ASN A 19 -3.17 23.60 13.17
N ARG A 20 -3.54 24.71 13.83
CA ARG A 20 -3.29 24.90 15.26
C ARG A 20 -4.04 23.85 16.09
N VAL A 21 -3.44 23.43 17.21
CA VAL A 21 -4.08 22.52 18.16
C VAL A 21 -5.38 23.13 18.66
N THR A 22 -6.50 22.53 18.29
CA THR A 22 -7.84 22.96 18.70
C THR A 22 -8.33 22.16 19.89
N LYS A 23 -9.37 22.67 20.58
CA LYS A 23 -10.06 21.93 21.65
C LYS A 23 -10.58 20.57 21.14
N ASN A 24 -11.08 20.52 19.92
CA ASN A 24 -11.56 19.28 19.30
C ASN A 24 -10.44 18.25 19.09
N CYS A 25 -9.24 18.65 18.69
CA CYS A 25 -8.09 17.76 18.57
C CYS A 25 -7.67 17.16 19.91
N LYS A 26 -7.66 17.98 20.98
CA LYS A 26 -7.39 17.53 22.34
C LYS A 26 -8.43 16.52 22.82
N ILE A 27 -9.71 16.80 22.64
CA ILE A 27 -10.80 15.89 23.00
C ILE A 27 -10.68 14.56 22.23
N LYS A 28 -10.44 14.60 20.92
CA LYS A 28 -10.21 13.38 20.10
C LYS A 28 -9.06 12.54 20.64
N SER A 29 -7.97 13.18 21.05
CA SER A 29 -6.81 12.46 21.62
C SER A 29 -7.16 11.79 22.94
N ILE A 30 -7.79 12.51 23.87
CA ILE A 30 -8.20 11.98 25.16
C ILE A 30 -9.18 10.82 24.98
N VAL A 31 -10.23 11.02 24.20
CA VAL A 31 -11.25 9.98 23.93
C VAL A 31 -10.61 8.76 23.23
N GLY A 32 -9.73 8.97 22.26
CA GLY A 32 -9.04 7.89 21.57
C GLY A 32 -8.11 7.09 22.49
N ASN A 33 -7.37 7.77 23.38
CA ASN A 33 -6.53 7.11 24.36
C ASN A 33 -7.33 6.30 25.38
N ILE A 34 -8.46 6.83 25.88
CA ILE A 34 -9.32 6.15 26.87
C ILE A 34 -10.10 5.00 26.22
N ARG A 35 -10.71 5.21 25.04
CA ARG A 35 -11.55 4.20 24.39
C ARG A 35 -10.77 3.15 23.60
N GLY A 36 -9.46 3.22 23.53
CA GLY A 36 -8.63 2.31 22.74
C GLY A 36 -8.88 2.35 21.23
N LYS A 37 -9.61 3.35 20.72
CA LYS A 37 -9.89 3.54 19.28
C LYS A 37 -8.67 4.07 18.52
N LYS A 38 -7.54 3.38 18.66
CA LYS A 38 -6.26 3.73 18.04
C LYS A 38 -5.93 2.83 16.85
N ASN A 39 -6.79 1.86 16.56
CA ASN A 39 -6.60 0.98 15.41
C ASN A 39 -7.49 1.46 14.27
N PRO A 40 -6.99 1.44 13.03
CA PRO A 40 -7.86 1.46 11.88
C PRO A 40 -8.89 0.32 11.99
N SER A 41 -10.11 0.52 11.53
CA SER A 41 -11.15 -0.53 11.58
C SER A 41 -10.79 -1.76 10.75
N TRP A 42 -9.98 -1.57 9.73
CA TRP A 42 -9.56 -2.60 8.76
C TRP A 42 -8.23 -3.28 9.09
N PHE A 43 -7.48 -2.79 10.08
CA PHE A 43 -6.18 -3.37 10.47
C PHE A 43 -6.09 -3.55 11.98
N LYS A 44 -5.85 -4.79 12.44
CA LYS A 44 -5.69 -5.12 13.86
C LYS A 44 -4.22 -5.09 14.25
N LEU A 45 -3.82 -4.05 14.96
CA LEU A 45 -2.48 -3.96 15.52
C LEU A 45 -2.28 -4.96 16.67
N LYS A 46 -1.09 -5.56 16.76
CA LYS A 46 -0.71 -6.48 17.86
C LYS A 46 -0.76 -5.78 19.22
N PRO A 47 -1.16 -6.48 20.30
CA PRO A 47 -1.25 -5.90 21.64
C PRO A 47 0.09 -5.37 22.18
N THR A 48 1.20 -5.94 21.73
CA THR A 48 2.58 -5.52 22.09
C THR A 48 2.96 -4.14 21.57
N ILE A 49 2.24 -3.61 20.59
CA ILE A 49 2.50 -2.29 20.01
C ILE A 49 1.84 -1.22 20.87
N ARG A 50 2.64 -0.34 21.44
CA ARG A 50 2.16 0.83 22.17
C ARG A 50 1.53 1.83 21.20
N LYS A 51 0.40 2.43 21.59
CA LYS A 51 -0.35 3.38 20.75
C LYS A 51 -0.62 4.64 21.53
N ILE A 52 -0.28 5.78 20.92
CA ILE A 52 -0.51 7.10 21.49
C ILE A 52 -1.29 7.92 20.49
N MET A 53 -2.34 8.63 20.94
CA MET A 53 -3.01 9.67 20.16
C MET A 53 -2.68 11.02 20.76
N THR A 54 -2.15 11.94 19.96
CA THR A 54 -1.76 13.26 20.42
C THR A 54 -2.11 14.36 19.41
N PRO A 55 -2.50 15.56 19.86
CA PRO A 55 -2.62 16.73 19.01
C PRO A 55 -1.32 17.52 18.91
N TYR A 56 -0.28 17.16 19.69
CA TYR A 56 0.94 17.91 19.80
C TYR A 56 1.99 17.39 18.81
N LEU A 57 2.60 18.33 18.10
CA LEU A 57 3.61 18.05 17.06
C LEU A 57 5.05 18.29 17.56
N ASP A 58 5.22 18.70 18.82
CA ASP A 58 6.52 19.02 19.47
C ASP A 58 7.11 17.85 20.26
N GLY A 59 6.52 16.69 20.15
CA GLY A 59 7.04 15.46 20.78
C GLY A 59 6.73 15.28 22.26
N ARG A 60 6.08 16.24 22.95
CA ARG A 60 5.87 16.17 24.42
C ARG A 60 5.18 14.89 24.92
N ASP A 61 4.39 14.23 24.06
CA ASP A 61 3.69 12.98 24.38
C ASP A 61 4.43 11.75 23.80
N PHE A 62 5.57 11.97 23.14
CA PHE A 62 6.31 10.87 22.51
C PHE A 62 7.23 10.23 23.55
N PRO A 63 7.43 8.90 23.53
CA PRO A 63 8.46 8.26 24.33
C PRO A 63 9.85 8.60 23.78
N GLU A 64 10.86 8.55 24.65
CA GLU A 64 12.24 8.46 24.19
C GLU A 64 12.45 7.13 23.45
N ALA A 65 13.30 7.12 22.43
CA ALA A 65 13.51 5.98 21.56
C ALA A 65 14.91 6.01 20.93
N ASP A 66 15.36 4.88 20.39
CA ASP A 66 16.60 4.80 19.61
C ASP A 66 16.40 5.38 18.19
N PHE A 67 15.19 5.23 17.66
CA PHE A 67 14.82 5.70 16.33
C PHE A 67 13.42 6.31 16.30
N ILE A 68 13.28 7.40 15.54
CA ILE A 68 12.00 8.00 15.21
C ILE A 68 11.78 7.97 13.68
N PHE A 69 10.62 7.46 13.25
CA PHE A 69 10.28 7.31 11.83
C PHE A 69 9.23 8.32 11.37
N ALA A 70 9.57 9.11 10.36
CA ALA A 70 8.59 9.75 9.51
C ALA A 70 8.06 8.71 8.49
N THR A 71 6.76 8.73 8.20
CA THR A 71 6.12 7.79 7.28
C THR A 71 5.38 8.45 6.11
N ALA A 72 5.46 9.77 6.02
CA ALA A 72 4.93 10.59 4.95
C ALA A 72 5.69 11.92 4.89
N VAL A 73 5.64 12.62 3.75
CA VAL A 73 6.28 13.93 3.57
C VAL A 73 5.86 14.95 4.63
N THR A 74 4.60 14.91 5.06
CA THR A 74 4.09 15.79 6.12
C THR A 74 4.67 15.46 7.49
N THR A 75 4.89 14.19 7.80
CA THR A 75 5.50 13.77 9.07
C THR A 75 7.02 13.96 9.07
N ALA A 76 7.69 13.99 7.91
CA ALA A 76 9.10 14.32 7.81
C ALA A 76 9.39 15.73 8.35
N ASN A 77 8.55 16.72 8.03
CA ASN A 77 8.66 18.08 8.56
C ASN A 77 8.52 18.14 10.10
N ILE A 78 7.69 17.26 10.68
CA ILE A 78 7.52 17.17 12.14
C ILE A 78 8.76 16.54 12.77
N VAL A 79 9.20 15.40 12.24
CA VAL A 79 10.36 14.67 12.75
C VAL A 79 11.64 15.50 12.65
N LYS A 80 11.76 16.37 11.64
CA LYS A 80 12.88 17.30 11.50
C LYS A 80 13.11 18.15 12.75
N GLU A 81 12.03 18.66 13.32
CA GLU A 81 12.06 19.55 14.49
C GLU A 81 12.14 18.80 15.83
N MET A 82 12.10 17.46 15.83
CA MET A 82 12.16 16.69 17.07
C MET A 82 13.55 16.72 17.71
N PRO A 83 13.65 16.89 19.06
CA PRO A 83 14.89 16.74 19.80
C PRO A 83 15.51 15.35 19.67
N GLU A 84 16.84 15.26 19.82
CA GLU A 84 17.63 14.02 19.70
C GLU A 84 17.20 12.91 20.67
N LYS A 85 16.64 13.24 21.82
CA LYS A 85 16.14 12.27 22.79
C LYS A 85 15.04 11.33 22.24
N TYR A 86 14.42 11.68 21.12
CA TYR A 86 13.46 10.82 20.42
C TYR A 86 14.11 9.87 19.42
N GLY A 87 15.45 9.85 19.38
CA GLY A 87 16.28 8.93 18.63
C GLY A 87 16.73 9.44 17.25
N LYS A 88 17.51 8.59 16.59
CA LYS A 88 18.01 8.85 15.23
C LYS A 88 16.83 8.94 14.27
N LYS A 89 16.84 9.96 13.41
CA LYS A 89 15.73 10.28 12.53
C LYS A 89 15.77 9.44 11.26
N CYS A 90 14.66 8.75 10.98
CA CYS A 90 14.48 7.91 9.81
C CYS A 90 13.27 8.41 9.00
N TYR A 91 13.32 8.25 7.69
CA TYR A 91 12.19 8.53 6.82
C TYR A 91 11.86 7.29 5.97
N LEU A 92 10.72 6.66 6.28
CA LEU A 92 10.15 5.59 5.46
C LEU A 92 9.31 6.22 4.35
N ILE A 93 9.92 6.31 3.17
CA ILE A 93 9.35 6.96 1.98
C ILE A 93 8.51 5.92 1.22
N GLN A 94 7.19 6.14 1.19
CA GLN A 94 6.22 5.21 0.62
C GLN A 94 5.74 5.59 -0.79
N GLY A 95 6.07 6.79 -1.25
CA GLY A 95 5.72 7.32 -2.57
C GLY A 95 6.44 8.63 -2.85
N PHE A 96 6.43 9.06 -4.10
CA PHE A 96 6.83 10.40 -4.51
C PHE A 96 5.64 11.35 -4.34
N GLU A 97 5.37 11.76 -3.09
CA GLU A 97 4.08 12.31 -2.61
C GLU A 97 3.76 13.74 -3.12
N THR A 98 3.95 13.98 -4.42
CA THR A 98 3.69 15.28 -5.07
C THR A 98 2.19 15.66 -5.11
N TRP A 99 1.31 14.72 -4.80
CA TRP A 99 -0.11 14.99 -4.59
C TRP A 99 -0.43 15.63 -3.23
N LEU A 100 0.53 15.61 -2.28
CA LEU A 100 0.38 16.25 -0.97
C LEU A 100 1.06 17.60 -0.89
N LEU A 101 2.23 17.74 -1.52
CA LEU A 101 3.06 18.97 -1.52
C LEU A 101 3.64 19.21 -2.90
N PRO A 102 4.03 20.48 -3.22
CA PRO A 102 4.81 20.78 -4.40
C PRO A 102 6.09 19.94 -4.45
N GLU A 103 6.51 19.51 -5.63
CA GLU A 103 7.66 18.63 -5.85
C GLU A 103 8.93 19.13 -5.16
N SER A 104 9.24 20.44 -5.26
CA SER A 104 10.39 21.04 -4.58
C SER A 104 10.37 20.85 -3.06
N LYS A 105 9.19 20.85 -2.45
CA LYS A 105 9.03 20.61 -1.01
C LYS A 105 9.14 19.15 -0.64
N VAL A 106 8.72 18.23 -1.52
CA VAL A 106 8.94 16.80 -1.36
C VAL A 106 10.45 16.50 -1.41
N ILE A 107 11.16 16.99 -2.42
CA ILE A 107 12.62 16.83 -2.60
C ILE A 107 13.40 17.42 -1.42
N GLU A 108 12.98 18.55 -0.88
CA GLU A 108 13.60 19.17 0.30
C GLU A 108 13.67 18.18 1.49
N THR A 109 12.63 17.36 1.69
CA THR A 109 12.58 16.41 2.82
C THR A 109 13.61 15.29 2.73
N TYR A 110 14.06 14.94 1.54
CA TYR A 110 15.09 13.90 1.34
C TYR A 110 16.48 14.35 1.81
N ASN A 111 16.66 15.67 1.98
CA ASN A 111 17.91 16.32 2.39
C ASN A 111 17.90 16.80 3.85
N TYR A 112 16.98 16.28 4.69
CA TYR A 112 16.92 16.60 6.12
C TYR A 112 17.99 15.88 6.98
N GLY A 113 18.87 15.09 6.36
CA GLY A 113 19.88 14.29 7.06
C GLY A 113 19.31 13.06 7.76
N PHE A 114 18.13 12.60 7.33
CA PHE A 114 17.54 11.37 7.85
C PHE A 114 18.12 10.14 7.19
N LEU A 115 17.99 8.98 7.87
CA LEU A 115 18.13 7.70 7.21
C LEU A 115 16.94 7.48 6.26
N ASN A 116 17.17 7.70 4.97
CA ASN A 116 16.14 7.54 3.94
C ASN A 116 15.96 6.07 3.56
N ILE A 117 14.76 5.54 3.77
CA ILE A 117 14.37 4.16 3.47
C ILE A 117 13.16 4.21 2.54
N THR A 118 13.21 3.50 1.41
CA THR A 118 12.13 3.46 0.42
C THR A 118 11.52 2.07 0.31
N VAL A 119 10.26 1.99 -0.13
CA VAL A 119 9.52 0.73 -0.24
C VAL A 119 9.67 0.03 -1.60
N SER A 120 10.45 0.60 -2.50
CA SER A 120 10.66 0.05 -3.84
C SER A 120 11.98 0.54 -4.44
N LYS A 121 12.52 -0.22 -5.41
CA LYS A 121 13.79 0.10 -6.06
C LYS A 121 13.68 1.40 -6.88
N TRP A 122 12.62 1.56 -7.67
CA TRP A 122 12.43 2.78 -8.47
C TRP A 122 12.36 4.04 -7.59
N LEU A 123 11.70 3.92 -6.43
CA LEU A 123 11.61 5.04 -5.49
C LEU A 123 12.96 5.31 -4.82
N CYS A 124 13.76 4.26 -4.58
CA CYS A 124 15.13 4.39 -4.13
C CYS A 124 15.97 5.18 -5.13
N ASP A 125 15.89 4.82 -6.41
CA ASP A 125 16.65 5.45 -7.49
C ASP A 125 16.25 6.92 -7.66
N ILE A 126 14.95 7.25 -7.60
CA ILE A 126 14.48 8.61 -7.71
C ILE A 126 14.89 9.46 -6.50
N VAL A 127 14.74 8.94 -5.28
CA VAL A 127 15.17 9.67 -4.07
C VAL A 127 16.68 9.88 -4.07
N GLN A 128 17.47 8.85 -4.44
CA GLN A 128 18.93 8.96 -4.52
C GLN A 128 19.40 10.00 -5.52
N SER A 129 18.62 10.26 -6.59
CA SER A 129 18.97 11.30 -7.56
C SER A 129 18.86 12.74 -7.01
N TYR A 130 18.18 12.92 -5.88
CA TYR A 130 17.95 14.20 -5.22
C TYR A 130 18.73 14.41 -3.93
N THR A 131 19.48 13.41 -3.45
CA THR A 131 20.26 13.50 -2.21
C THR A 131 21.59 12.78 -2.34
N GLU A 132 22.62 13.31 -1.68
CA GLU A 132 23.92 12.65 -1.55
C GLU A 132 23.95 11.63 -0.40
N THR A 133 22.98 11.70 0.51
CA THR A 133 22.85 10.74 1.62
C THR A 133 22.44 9.38 1.05
N PRO A 134 23.06 8.26 1.48
CA PRO A 134 22.67 6.93 1.03
C PRO A 134 21.18 6.64 1.27
N VAL A 135 20.51 6.09 0.27
CA VAL A 135 19.11 5.70 0.31
C VAL A 135 19.00 4.17 0.29
N PHE A 136 18.25 3.62 1.22
CA PHE A 136 18.10 2.17 1.36
C PHE A 136 16.73 1.71 0.87
N CYS A 137 16.72 0.67 0.04
CA CYS A 137 15.49 0.05 -0.41
C CYS A 137 15.10 -1.11 0.52
N VAL A 138 13.93 -1.03 1.14
CA VAL A 138 13.31 -2.10 1.93
C VAL A 138 11.91 -2.34 1.36
N SER A 139 11.82 -3.21 0.35
CA SER A 139 10.56 -3.49 -0.35
C SER A 139 9.47 -3.95 0.62
N ASN A 140 8.24 -3.49 0.37
CA ASN A 140 7.08 -3.90 1.16
C ASN A 140 6.91 -5.42 1.14
N PRO A 141 6.69 -6.04 2.30
CA PRO A 141 6.34 -7.46 2.38
C PRO A 141 4.84 -7.67 2.11
N ILE A 142 4.50 -8.90 1.80
CA ILE A 142 3.11 -9.37 1.80
C ILE A 142 2.88 -10.19 3.07
N ASP A 143 1.76 -9.94 3.73
CA ASP A 143 1.35 -10.75 4.88
C ASP A 143 0.85 -12.11 4.39
N THR A 144 1.77 -13.06 4.25
CA THR A 144 1.48 -14.40 3.74
C THR A 144 0.75 -15.30 4.74
N GLU A 145 0.55 -14.85 5.99
CA GLU A 145 -0.32 -15.51 6.97
C GLU A 145 -1.80 -15.14 6.75
N ILE A 146 -2.04 -13.99 6.12
CA ILE A 146 -3.38 -13.50 5.80
C ILE A 146 -3.69 -13.70 4.32
N PHE A 147 -2.79 -13.24 3.43
CA PHE A 147 -3.00 -13.30 1.99
C PHE A 147 -2.31 -14.51 1.39
N TYR A 148 -3.06 -15.59 1.20
CA TYR A 148 -2.60 -16.85 0.61
C TYR A 148 -3.72 -17.52 -0.18
N LEU A 149 -3.33 -18.48 -1.01
CA LEU A 149 -4.24 -19.23 -1.85
C LEU A 149 -5.11 -20.17 -1.01
N LEU A 150 -6.43 -19.95 -1.00
CA LEU A 150 -7.45 -20.81 -0.38
C LEU A 150 -8.22 -21.62 -1.44
N ASN A 151 -8.74 -20.91 -2.44
CA ASN A 151 -9.57 -21.51 -3.48
C ASN A 151 -8.70 -21.88 -4.69
N PRO A 152 -8.74 -23.15 -5.16
CA PRO A 152 -7.96 -23.58 -6.33
C PRO A 152 -8.17 -22.66 -7.53
N ILE A 153 -7.06 -22.23 -8.14
CA ILE A 153 -7.08 -21.25 -9.25
C ILE A 153 -7.86 -21.77 -10.45
N GLU A 154 -7.69 -23.04 -10.76
CA GLU A 154 -8.31 -23.73 -11.90
C GLU A 154 -9.85 -23.83 -11.81
N LYS A 155 -10.41 -23.70 -10.61
CA LYS A 155 -11.86 -23.76 -10.35
C LYS A 155 -12.55 -22.41 -10.35
N ARG A 156 -11.79 -21.31 -10.47
CA ARG A 156 -12.33 -19.95 -10.39
C ARG A 156 -13.06 -19.57 -11.68
N ASN A 157 -14.18 -18.89 -11.50
CA ASN A 157 -14.95 -18.35 -12.62
C ASN A 157 -14.14 -17.22 -13.31
N PRO A 158 -13.81 -17.35 -14.63
CA PRO A 158 -13.03 -16.34 -15.35
C PRO A 158 -13.71 -14.96 -15.44
N PHE A 159 -15.01 -14.89 -15.20
CA PHE A 159 -15.81 -13.66 -15.25
C PHE A 159 -15.87 -12.92 -13.90
N HIS A 160 -15.29 -13.47 -12.84
CA HIS A 160 -15.15 -12.78 -11.55
C HIS A 160 -13.90 -11.90 -11.55
N LEU A 161 -14.11 -10.61 -11.67
CA LEU A 161 -13.08 -9.58 -11.60
C LEU A 161 -13.00 -8.99 -10.19
N GLY A 162 -11.84 -8.43 -9.84
CA GLY A 162 -11.65 -7.69 -8.59
C GLY A 162 -10.90 -6.39 -8.83
N MET A 163 -11.16 -5.35 -8.03
CA MET A 163 -10.40 -4.11 -8.04
C MET A 163 -10.57 -3.31 -6.75
N LEU A 164 -9.61 -2.41 -6.48
CA LEU A 164 -9.74 -1.38 -5.45
C LEU A 164 -10.53 -0.18 -6.01
N TYR A 165 -11.39 0.43 -5.17
CA TYR A 165 -11.90 1.78 -5.36
C TYR A 165 -11.16 2.78 -4.46
N HIS A 166 -10.73 3.88 -5.05
CA HIS A 166 -10.09 4.98 -4.35
C HIS A 166 -10.41 6.31 -5.04
N GLU A 167 -10.59 7.39 -4.27
CA GLU A 167 -10.96 8.71 -4.82
C GLU A 167 -9.78 9.48 -5.43
N GLY A 168 -8.54 9.11 -5.10
CA GLY A 168 -7.34 9.77 -5.63
C GLY A 168 -7.15 9.48 -7.12
N GLU A 169 -6.94 10.52 -7.91
CA GLU A 169 -6.73 10.45 -9.36
C GLU A 169 -5.56 9.53 -9.75
N HIS A 170 -4.49 9.50 -8.92
CA HIS A 170 -3.32 8.65 -9.12
C HIS A 170 -3.65 7.14 -9.13
N LYS A 171 -4.82 6.73 -8.61
CA LYS A 171 -5.30 5.33 -8.64
C LYS A 171 -6.00 4.96 -9.95
N GLY A 172 -6.26 5.89 -10.84
CA GLY A 172 -6.75 5.63 -12.20
C GLY A 172 -8.09 4.91 -12.30
N ILE A 173 -8.97 5.06 -11.31
CA ILE A 173 -10.25 4.32 -11.19
C ILE A 173 -11.14 4.52 -12.41
N SER A 174 -11.14 5.70 -13.02
CA SER A 174 -11.89 5.99 -14.25
C SER A 174 -11.49 5.07 -15.41
N TYR A 175 -10.19 4.81 -15.56
CA TYR A 175 -9.65 3.91 -16.59
C TYR A 175 -10.01 2.45 -16.32
N ALA A 176 -10.00 2.03 -15.05
CA ALA A 176 -10.43 0.68 -14.66
C ALA A 176 -11.91 0.45 -14.99
N ILE A 177 -12.78 1.38 -14.60
CA ILE A 177 -14.22 1.29 -14.87
C ILE A 177 -14.50 1.31 -16.38
N ASP A 178 -13.80 2.15 -17.15
CA ASP A 178 -13.96 2.20 -18.60
C ASP A 178 -13.49 0.89 -19.25
N ALA A 179 -12.39 0.31 -18.83
CA ALA A 179 -11.93 -1.00 -19.28
C ALA A 179 -12.97 -2.09 -18.99
N ILE A 180 -13.47 -2.16 -17.75
CA ILE A 180 -14.52 -3.13 -17.37
C ILE A 180 -15.81 -2.95 -18.18
N LYS A 181 -16.25 -1.71 -18.45
CA LYS A 181 -17.41 -1.44 -19.29
C LYS A 181 -17.22 -1.96 -20.73
N LYS A 182 -16.00 -1.87 -21.29
CA LYS A 182 -15.68 -2.45 -22.60
C LYS A 182 -15.76 -3.97 -22.57
N VAL A 183 -15.24 -4.60 -21.53
CA VAL A 183 -15.30 -6.06 -21.35
C VAL A 183 -16.74 -6.53 -21.14
N LYS A 184 -17.55 -5.81 -20.35
CA LYS A 184 -18.97 -6.12 -20.07
C LYS A 184 -19.84 -6.14 -21.33
N LYS A 185 -19.51 -5.33 -22.34
CA LYS A 185 -20.20 -5.35 -23.65
C LYS A 185 -20.00 -6.66 -24.40
N ILE A 186 -18.88 -7.36 -24.17
CA ILE A 186 -18.52 -8.60 -24.84
C ILE A 186 -18.95 -9.81 -23.99
N TYR A 187 -18.83 -9.69 -22.67
CA TYR A 187 -19.13 -10.72 -21.70
C TYR A 187 -20.15 -10.19 -20.67
N PRO A 188 -21.45 -10.28 -20.94
CA PRO A 188 -22.50 -9.77 -20.05
C PRO A 188 -22.54 -10.44 -18.67
N GLU A 189 -21.93 -11.62 -18.51
CA GLU A 189 -21.84 -12.38 -17.27
C GLU A 189 -20.79 -11.87 -16.27
N ILE A 190 -19.98 -10.87 -16.63
CA ILE A 190 -18.95 -10.32 -15.72
C ILE A 190 -19.58 -9.77 -14.45
N GLU A 191 -19.00 -10.16 -13.32
CA GLU A 191 -19.20 -9.59 -11.99
C GLU A 191 -17.89 -8.99 -11.47
N VAL A 192 -17.99 -7.88 -10.74
CA VAL A 192 -16.83 -7.16 -10.23
C VAL A 192 -16.91 -7.01 -8.71
N ASN A 193 -16.02 -7.67 -7.99
CA ASN A 193 -15.83 -7.46 -6.57
C ASN A 193 -14.93 -6.23 -6.36
N ILE A 194 -15.48 -5.18 -5.80
CA ILE A 194 -14.79 -3.93 -5.57
C ILE A 194 -14.84 -3.56 -4.10
N PHE A 195 -13.73 -3.10 -3.55
CA PHE A 195 -13.65 -2.66 -2.16
C PHE A 195 -13.00 -1.27 -2.06
N GLY A 196 -13.34 -0.54 -1.00
CA GLY A 196 -12.80 0.81 -0.78
C GLY A 196 -13.16 1.36 0.60
N VAL A 197 -12.54 2.49 0.96
CA VAL A 197 -12.80 3.16 2.24
C VAL A 197 -14.06 4.01 2.20
N PRO A 198 -14.33 4.82 1.14
CA PRO A 198 -15.52 5.64 1.04
C PRO A 198 -16.80 4.80 0.95
N SER A 199 -17.96 5.46 1.11
CA SER A 199 -19.24 4.83 0.78
C SER A 199 -19.31 4.48 -0.71
N ARG A 200 -20.16 3.50 -1.06
CA ARG A 200 -20.33 3.07 -2.46
C ARG A 200 -20.66 4.28 -3.34
N PRO A 201 -19.86 4.58 -4.37
CA PRO A 201 -20.14 5.65 -5.31
C PRO A 201 -21.43 5.41 -6.10
N VAL A 202 -22.23 6.46 -6.25
CA VAL A 202 -23.53 6.39 -6.96
C VAL A 202 -23.37 6.01 -8.45
N PHE A 203 -22.24 6.37 -9.07
CA PHE A 203 -21.97 6.11 -10.49
C PHE A 203 -21.55 4.66 -10.79
N LEU A 204 -21.30 3.82 -9.77
CA LEU A 204 -20.93 2.43 -9.97
C LEU A 204 -22.14 1.62 -10.45
N PRO A 205 -22.02 0.89 -11.59
CA PRO A 205 -23.07 0.00 -12.09
C PRO A 205 -23.44 -1.10 -11.08
N GLU A 206 -24.64 -1.68 -11.21
CA GLU A 206 -25.16 -2.70 -10.28
C GLU A 206 -24.30 -3.98 -10.22
N TYR A 207 -23.66 -4.36 -11.31
CA TYR A 207 -22.79 -5.55 -11.38
C TYR A 207 -21.42 -5.34 -10.67
N PHE A 208 -21.23 -4.21 -9.98
CA PHE A 208 -20.11 -4.00 -9.06
C PHE A 208 -20.57 -4.29 -7.62
N ASN A 209 -20.10 -5.38 -7.05
CA ASN A 209 -20.34 -5.77 -5.67
C ASN A 209 -19.38 -5.00 -4.76
N TYR A 210 -19.84 -3.92 -4.13
CA TYR A 210 -19.00 -3.01 -3.34
C TYR A 210 -18.93 -3.42 -1.86
N THR A 211 -17.72 -3.61 -1.35
CA THR A 211 -17.45 -3.81 0.08
C THR A 211 -16.78 -2.57 0.66
N GLN A 212 -17.47 -1.88 1.58
CA GLN A 212 -16.93 -0.71 2.25
C GLN A 212 -16.07 -1.09 3.44
N GLN A 213 -14.85 -0.51 3.54
CA GLN A 213 -13.92 -0.71 4.66
C GLN A 213 -13.68 -2.19 4.98
N ALA A 214 -13.45 -2.99 3.95
CA ALA A 214 -13.21 -4.41 4.07
C ALA A 214 -12.08 -4.70 5.08
N THR A 215 -12.33 -5.63 5.98
CA THR A 215 -11.32 -6.18 6.88
C THR A 215 -10.31 -7.03 6.10
N GLN A 216 -9.17 -7.36 6.71
CA GLN A 216 -8.17 -8.22 6.07
C GLN A 216 -8.74 -9.59 5.69
N GLN A 217 -9.63 -10.17 6.53
CA GLN A 217 -10.31 -11.44 6.24
C GLN A 217 -11.30 -11.32 5.07
N GLU A 218 -12.03 -10.21 4.99
CA GLU A 218 -12.91 -9.94 3.85
C GLU A 218 -12.11 -9.72 2.57
N LEU A 219 -10.96 -9.00 2.64
CA LEU A 219 -10.06 -8.84 1.50
C LEU A 219 -9.49 -10.19 1.03
N GLN A 220 -9.04 -11.05 1.96
CA GLN A 220 -8.59 -12.41 1.63
C GLN A 220 -9.67 -13.18 0.87
N LYS A 221 -10.93 -13.11 1.33
CA LYS A 221 -12.05 -13.76 0.66
C LYS A 221 -12.29 -13.16 -0.73
N ILE A 222 -12.35 -11.83 -0.84
CA ILE A 222 -12.54 -11.14 -2.12
C ILE A 222 -11.47 -11.57 -3.12
N TYR A 223 -10.18 -11.57 -2.73
CA TYR A 223 -9.11 -11.99 -3.62
C TYR A 223 -9.21 -13.48 -3.99
N ASN A 224 -9.60 -14.37 -3.07
CA ASN A 224 -9.73 -15.79 -3.37
C ASN A 224 -10.96 -16.12 -4.23
N ASP A 225 -12.00 -15.29 -4.22
CA ASP A 225 -13.18 -15.40 -5.08
C ASP A 225 -13.00 -14.71 -6.44
N THR A 226 -11.88 -14.00 -6.64
CA THR A 226 -11.53 -13.26 -7.84
C THR A 226 -10.59 -14.07 -8.74
N SER A 227 -10.90 -14.13 -10.03
CA SER A 227 -10.05 -14.78 -11.05
C SER A 227 -9.02 -13.82 -11.62
N ILE A 228 -9.44 -12.59 -11.95
CA ILE A 228 -8.61 -11.55 -12.56
C ILE A 228 -8.72 -10.30 -11.70
N PHE A 229 -7.59 -9.80 -11.19
CA PHE A 229 -7.54 -8.56 -10.43
C PHE A 229 -7.01 -7.43 -11.30
N LEU A 230 -7.71 -6.28 -11.28
CA LEU A 230 -7.40 -5.11 -12.10
C LEU A 230 -6.83 -3.97 -11.24
N CYS A 231 -5.63 -3.52 -11.60
CA CYS A 231 -5.01 -2.30 -11.10
C CYS A 231 -4.82 -1.31 -12.25
N ALA A 232 -5.45 -0.14 -12.20
CA ALA A 232 -5.31 0.90 -13.21
C ALA A 232 -4.51 2.11 -12.71
N THR A 233 -3.68 1.90 -11.69
CA THR A 233 -2.88 2.91 -11.01
C THR A 233 -2.00 3.69 -11.99
N ILE A 234 -1.92 4.99 -11.80
CA ILE A 234 -1.08 5.90 -12.61
C ILE A 234 0.27 6.09 -11.93
N ASP A 235 0.24 6.25 -10.58
CA ASP A 235 1.43 6.44 -9.77
C ASP A 235 1.22 5.87 -8.37
N GLU A 236 2.17 5.05 -7.92
CA GLU A 236 2.20 4.44 -6.58
C GLU A 236 3.59 3.92 -6.25
N GLY A 237 3.97 4.00 -4.97
CA GLY A 237 5.29 3.56 -4.51
C GLY A 237 5.54 2.06 -4.66
N PHE A 238 4.51 1.21 -4.44
CA PHE A 238 4.62 -0.24 -4.52
C PHE A 238 3.38 -0.89 -5.13
N GLY A 239 2.19 -0.72 -4.53
CA GLY A 239 0.94 -1.31 -5.00
C GLY A 239 0.55 -2.60 -4.27
N LEU A 240 0.35 -2.51 -2.95
CA LEU A 240 0.05 -3.67 -2.10
C LEU A 240 -1.14 -4.49 -2.58
N THR A 241 -2.23 -3.85 -3.03
CA THR A 241 -3.45 -4.57 -3.45
C THR A 241 -3.23 -5.51 -4.64
N GLY A 242 -2.37 -5.11 -5.58
CA GLY A 242 -1.95 -5.97 -6.68
C GLY A 242 -1.16 -7.18 -6.18
N ALA A 243 -0.17 -6.96 -5.34
CA ALA A 243 0.67 -8.02 -4.79
C ALA A 243 -0.10 -8.98 -3.86
N GLU A 244 -1.01 -8.46 -3.02
CA GLU A 244 -1.91 -9.25 -2.17
C GLU A 244 -2.85 -10.14 -3.01
N SER A 245 -3.42 -9.59 -4.08
CA SER A 245 -4.28 -10.35 -5.00
C SER A 245 -3.51 -11.49 -5.67
N MET A 246 -2.26 -11.24 -6.10
CA MET A 246 -1.35 -12.25 -6.63
C MET A 246 -1.05 -13.36 -5.61
N ALA A 247 -0.81 -13.00 -4.35
CA ALA A 247 -0.59 -13.97 -3.27
C ALA A 247 -1.80 -14.88 -3.05
N CYS A 248 -3.00 -14.35 -3.25
CA CYS A 248 -4.26 -15.09 -3.16
C CYS A 248 -4.63 -15.84 -4.45
N GLY A 249 -3.81 -15.78 -5.51
CA GLY A 249 -4.02 -16.54 -6.75
C GLY A 249 -4.85 -15.84 -7.82
N CYS A 250 -4.95 -14.52 -7.81
CA CYS A 250 -5.51 -13.78 -8.93
C CYS A 250 -4.50 -13.68 -10.08
N ALA A 251 -4.97 -13.75 -11.32
CA ALA A 251 -4.20 -13.28 -12.46
C ALA A 251 -4.25 -11.74 -12.49
N LEU A 252 -3.11 -11.08 -12.33
CA LEU A 252 -3.03 -9.63 -12.29
C LEU A 252 -3.06 -9.03 -13.70
N VAL A 253 -3.97 -8.09 -13.94
CA VAL A 253 -3.92 -7.13 -15.05
C VAL A 253 -3.65 -5.75 -14.44
N SER A 254 -2.55 -5.12 -14.81
CA SER A 254 -2.16 -3.84 -14.23
C SER A 254 -1.69 -2.86 -15.29
N THR A 255 -1.73 -1.58 -14.96
CA THR A 255 -0.92 -0.59 -15.65
C THR A 255 0.54 -0.72 -15.24
N ALA A 256 1.45 -0.32 -16.13
CA ALA A 256 2.91 -0.32 -15.94
C ALA A 256 3.37 0.94 -15.17
N TYR A 257 2.77 1.21 -14.00
CA TYR A 257 3.25 2.24 -13.09
C TYR A 257 4.56 1.79 -12.41
N SER A 258 5.36 2.75 -11.96
CA SER A 258 6.73 2.45 -11.53
C SER A 258 6.82 1.42 -10.40
N GLY A 259 5.93 1.47 -9.40
CA GLY A 259 5.93 0.55 -8.27
C GLY A 259 5.55 -0.89 -8.62
N VAL A 260 4.84 -1.14 -9.73
CA VAL A 260 4.40 -2.47 -10.12
C VAL A 260 5.57 -3.40 -10.48
N PHE A 261 6.64 -2.85 -11.03
CA PHE A 261 7.84 -3.60 -11.42
C PHE A 261 8.62 -4.22 -10.24
N GLU A 262 8.26 -3.86 -9.01
CA GLU A 262 8.81 -4.54 -7.82
C GLU A 262 8.38 -6.01 -7.74
N TYR A 263 7.24 -6.37 -8.29
CA TYR A 263 6.66 -7.70 -8.13
C TYR A 263 6.01 -8.29 -9.39
N ALA A 264 5.72 -7.48 -10.41
CA ALA A 264 5.07 -7.93 -11.63
C ALA A 264 6.03 -7.91 -12.83
N ILE A 265 6.01 -9.01 -13.58
CA ILE A 265 6.77 -9.20 -14.83
C ILE A 265 5.75 -9.51 -15.93
N ASP A 266 5.70 -8.63 -16.95
CA ASP A 266 4.74 -8.76 -18.03
C ASP A 266 4.87 -10.07 -18.78
N GLY A 267 3.75 -10.75 -19.01
CA GLY A 267 3.68 -12.05 -19.68
C GLY A 267 4.10 -13.26 -18.83
N GLU A 268 4.71 -13.06 -17.63
CA GLU A 268 5.13 -14.14 -16.74
C GLU A 268 4.18 -14.34 -15.56
N ASN A 269 4.01 -13.30 -14.72
CA ASN A 269 3.17 -13.36 -13.52
C ASN A 269 2.10 -12.27 -13.48
N ALA A 270 2.02 -11.42 -14.51
CA ALA A 270 1.01 -10.38 -14.70
C ALA A 270 0.86 -10.05 -16.19
N LEU A 271 -0.20 -9.34 -16.57
CA LEU A 271 -0.28 -8.64 -17.86
C LEU A 271 -0.27 -7.14 -17.61
N LEU A 272 0.68 -6.43 -18.21
CA LEU A 272 0.85 -5.00 -18.03
C LEU A 272 0.32 -4.21 -19.24
N SER A 273 -0.19 -3.03 -18.99
CA SER A 273 -0.71 -2.08 -19.98
C SER A 273 -0.09 -0.70 -19.75
N PRO A 274 -0.01 0.18 -20.75
CA PRO A 274 0.37 1.56 -20.52
C PRO A 274 -0.55 2.23 -19.47
N ILE A 275 -0.01 3.17 -18.70
CA ILE A 275 -0.83 3.98 -17.79
C ILE A 275 -1.87 4.78 -18.58
N LYS A 276 -3.07 4.97 -18.00
CA LYS A 276 -4.19 5.70 -18.60
C LYS A 276 -4.75 5.08 -19.89
N ASP A 277 -4.47 3.79 -20.14
CA ASP A 277 -4.95 3.07 -21.34
C ASP A 277 -5.99 2.00 -20.98
N SER A 278 -7.26 2.40 -20.95
CA SER A 278 -8.39 1.50 -20.68
C SER A 278 -8.62 0.46 -21.80
N VAL A 279 -8.14 0.71 -23.02
CA VAL A 279 -8.29 -0.23 -24.15
C VAL A 279 -7.34 -1.40 -23.98
N SER A 280 -6.07 -1.14 -23.67
CA SER A 280 -5.07 -2.18 -23.41
C SER A 280 -5.44 -2.99 -22.15
N LEU A 281 -5.93 -2.34 -21.07
CA LEU A 281 -6.45 -3.03 -19.89
C LEU A 281 -7.60 -3.98 -20.25
N ALA A 282 -8.59 -3.52 -21.01
CA ALA A 282 -9.70 -4.36 -21.47
C ALA A 282 -9.22 -5.52 -22.33
N THR A 283 -8.28 -5.30 -23.25
CA THR A 283 -7.69 -6.32 -24.10
C THR A 283 -7.00 -7.41 -23.27
N ASN A 284 -6.23 -7.05 -22.24
CA ASN A 284 -5.56 -7.98 -21.34
C ASN A 284 -6.58 -8.79 -20.52
N ILE A 285 -7.65 -8.17 -20.01
CA ILE A 285 -8.73 -8.88 -19.31
C ILE A 285 -9.37 -9.91 -20.26
N ILE A 286 -9.74 -9.51 -21.51
CA ILE A 286 -10.34 -10.38 -22.51
C ILE A 286 -9.40 -11.55 -22.86
N LYS A 287 -8.09 -11.29 -22.98
CA LYS A 287 -7.07 -12.30 -23.24
C LYS A 287 -7.06 -13.37 -22.15
N LEU A 288 -7.14 -12.97 -20.87
CA LEU A 288 -7.19 -13.90 -19.74
C LEU A 288 -8.52 -14.65 -19.63
N ILE A 289 -9.64 -14.01 -19.99
CA ILE A 289 -10.96 -14.69 -20.04
C ILE A 289 -10.94 -15.81 -21.08
N ARG A 290 -10.42 -15.52 -22.28
CA ARG A 290 -10.41 -16.45 -23.42
C ARG A 290 -9.39 -17.56 -23.29
N ASN A 291 -8.28 -17.31 -22.61
CA ASN A 291 -7.19 -18.26 -22.52
C ASN A 291 -7.03 -18.78 -21.09
N HIS A 292 -7.65 -19.93 -20.81
CA HIS A 292 -7.60 -20.59 -19.51
C HIS A 292 -6.15 -20.90 -19.08
N ASP A 293 -5.35 -21.47 -19.98
CA ASP A 293 -3.99 -21.93 -19.67
C ASP A 293 -3.07 -20.74 -19.35
N LEU A 294 -3.19 -19.63 -20.09
CA LEU A 294 -2.45 -18.41 -19.81
C LEU A 294 -2.86 -17.82 -18.45
N ARG A 295 -4.18 -17.75 -18.17
CA ARG A 295 -4.66 -17.25 -16.89
C ARG A 295 -4.13 -18.08 -15.73
N LEU A 296 -4.19 -19.41 -15.86
CA LEU A 296 -3.69 -20.35 -14.86
C LEU A 296 -2.18 -20.23 -14.66
N SER A 297 -1.41 -20.16 -15.74
CA SER A 297 0.04 -19.98 -15.71
C SER A 297 0.44 -18.70 -14.97
N ILE A 298 -0.16 -17.54 -15.34
CA ILE A 298 0.11 -16.25 -14.73
C ILE A 298 -0.23 -16.27 -13.23
N ALA A 299 -1.41 -16.74 -12.86
CA ALA A 299 -1.86 -16.77 -11.47
C ALA A 299 -1.00 -17.72 -10.60
N THR A 300 -0.59 -18.86 -11.15
CA THR A 300 0.29 -19.81 -10.46
C THR A 300 1.67 -19.23 -10.23
N GLN A 301 2.27 -18.61 -11.25
CA GLN A 301 3.57 -17.97 -11.11
C GLN A 301 3.51 -16.79 -10.14
N ALA A 302 2.46 -15.96 -10.22
CA ALA A 302 2.20 -14.86 -9.32
C ALA A 302 2.18 -15.31 -7.85
N THR A 303 1.41 -16.36 -7.54
CA THR A 303 1.34 -16.93 -6.18
C THR A 303 2.69 -17.43 -5.69
N LYS A 304 3.45 -18.11 -6.56
CA LYS A 304 4.79 -18.62 -6.24
C LYS A 304 5.78 -17.50 -5.90
N ASP A 305 5.71 -16.39 -6.62
CA ASP A 305 6.61 -15.25 -6.41
C ASP A 305 6.24 -14.46 -5.15
N MET A 306 4.96 -14.29 -4.85
CA MET A 306 4.51 -13.59 -3.65
C MET A 306 4.84 -14.34 -2.36
N LYS A 307 4.86 -15.68 -2.36
CA LYS A 307 5.30 -16.49 -1.21
C LYS A 307 6.71 -16.17 -0.73
N LYS A 308 7.58 -15.62 -1.59
CA LYS A 308 8.96 -15.24 -1.26
C LYS A 308 9.09 -13.86 -0.63
N ARG A 309 7.98 -13.11 -0.50
CA ARG A 309 7.95 -11.70 -0.06
C ARG A 309 7.37 -11.51 1.33
N GLY A 310 7.57 -12.48 2.23
CA GLY A 310 7.05 -12.41 3.60
C GLY A 310 7.80 -11.41 4.49
N TRP A 311 7.22 -11.13 5.65
CA TRP A 311 7.70 -10.17 6.65
C TRP A 311 9.13 -10.42 7.15
N GLU A 312 9.54 -11.68 7.27
CA GLU A 312 10.83 -12.05 7.89
C GLU A 312 12.01 -11.40 7.16
N LYS A 313 12.09 -11.59 5.83
CA LYS A 313 13.16 -11.04 5.01
C LYS A 313 13.22 -9.51 5.05
N THR A 314 12.08 -8.87 4.99
CA THR A 314 11.97 -7.40 5.03
C THR A 314 12.39 -6.86 6.40
N THR A 315 11.96 -7.53 7.48
CA THR A 315 12.29 -7.14 8.86
C THR A 315 13.79 -7.28 9.12
N LEU A 316 14.41 -8.41 8.72
CA LEU A 316 15.85 -8.61 8.85
C LEU A 316 16.65 -7.54 8.10
N LYS A 317 16.24 -7.20 6.87
CA LYS A 317 16.90 -6.15 6.10
C LYS A 317 16.83 -4.80 6.82
N LEU A 318 15.66 -4.45 7.37
CA LEU A 318 15.49 -3.21 8.13
C LEU A 318 16.36 -3.20 9.39
N GLU A 319 16.39 -4.30 10.17
CA GLU A 319 17.22 -4.42 11.36
C GLU A 319 18.70 -4.22 11.06
N ASN A 320 19.22 -4.82 9.98
CA ASN A 320 20.62 -4.67 9.59
C ASN A 320 20.94 -3.21 9.25
N ILE A 321 20.08 -2.53 8.48
CA ILE A 321 20.25 -1.11 8.15
C ILE A 321 20.26 -0.24 9.41
N LEU A 322 19.34 -0.49 10.35
CA LEU A 322 19.27 0.27 11.60
C LEU A 322 20.49 0.01 12.49
N SER A 323 20.96 -1.23 12.56
CA SER A 323 22.18 -1.59 13.34
C SER A 323 23.42 -0.93 12.77
N GLU A 324 23.59 -0.90 11.46
CA GLU A 324 24.69 -0.19 10.81
C GLU A 324 24.63 1.31 11.12
N PHE A 325 23.43 1.90 11.04
CA PHE A 325 23.21 3.32 11.30
C PHE A 325 23.42 3.71 12.77
N THR A 326 23.36 2.77 13.73
CA THR A 326 23.68 3.03 15.15
C THR A 326 25.16 3.14 15.40
N ASN A 327 25.98 2.51 14.56
CA ASN A 327 27.44 2.48 14.74
C ASN A 327 28.15 3.69 14.07
N PHE A 328 27.42 4.56 13.41
CA PHE A 328 27.84 5.87 12.91
C PHE A 328 27.30 6.98 13.82
#